data_e59aff5dc9a5b272b919b23b391e014e
#
_entry.id   e59aff5dc9a5b272b919b23b391e014e
#
_cell.length_a   1.000
_cell.length_b   1.000
_cell.length_c   1.000
_cell.angle_alpha   90.00
_cell.angle_beta   90.00
_cell.angle_gamma   90.00
#
_symmetry.space_group_name_H-M   'P 1'
#
loop_
_entity.id
_entity.type
_entity.pdbx_description
1 polymer ?
#
loop_
_entity_poly.entity_id
_entity_poly.type
_entity_poly.pdbx_seq_one_letter_code
_entity_poly.pdbx_strand_id
1 'polypeptide(L)'
;FDRDVALLKAKGATIKYIDFTPLYAIANMLYEGAWVAERYTVIDDLLATNPDAIHPVTRQIISHAESMSAADAFKGIYRLADLKREAEPMLAELDMMCVPTIPTFYSVTDLEADPVMPNSNNGTYTNFVNLLNMCAIAVPTAPRSDDRPGSVTLIAAAGKDAGVAVIARGFEADCSRTLGATFHPVPTPSALPMGASDQIELAVCGAHMTDLPLNWQLTDL
;
A
#
# COMPACT_ATOMS: atom_id res chain seq x y z
N PHE A 1 -11.46 2.58 13.76
CA PHE A 1 -11.88 3.06 12.42
C PHE A 1 -13.08 4.00 12.51
N ASP A 2 -14.20 3.62 13.16
CA ASP A 2 -15.42 4.48 13.25
C ASP A 2 -15.14 5.83 13.88
N ARG A 3 -14.28 5.89 14.92
CA ARG A 3 -13.80 7.15 15.49
C ARG A 3 -13.06 8.00 14.45
N ASP A 4 -12.25 7.38 13.61
CA ASP A 4 -11.45 8.09 12.61
C ASP A 4 -12.35 8.62 11.47
N VAL A 5 -13.36 7.85 11.06
CA VAL A 5 -14.41 8.30 10.13
C VAL A 5 -15.23 9.47 10.74
N ALA A 6 -15.56 9.40 12.02
CA ALA A 6 -16.25 10.50 12.71
C ALA A 6 -15.42 11.78 12.75
N LEU A 7 -14.10 11.67 12.91
CA LEU A 7 -13.17 12.81 12.85
C LEU A 7 -13.15 13.44 11.46
N LEU A 8 -13.08 12.65 10.39
CA LEU A 8 -13.18 13.17 9.01
C LEU A 8 -14.51 13.90 8.78
N LYS A 9 -15.62 13.35 9.27
CA LYS A 9 -16.93 13.99 9.19
C LYS A 9 -16.98 15.31 9.95
N ALA A 10 -16.40 15.38 11.13
CA ALA A 10 -16.31 16.61 11.92
C ALA A 10 -15.47 17.69 11.22
N LYS A 11 -14.54 17.32 10.34
CA LYS A 11 -13.76 18.21 9.48
C LYS A 11 -14.48 18.64 8.20
N GLY A 12 -15.73 18.24 8.02
CA GLY A 12 -16.57 18.64 6.88
C GLY A 12 -16.63 17.61 5.75
N ALA A 13 -16.04 16.41 5.90
CA ALA A 13 -16.17 15.38 4.90
C ALA A 13 -17.60 14.81 4.82
N THR A 14 -18.12 14.65 3.62
CA THR A 14 -19.34 13.87 3.37
C THR A 14 -18.97 12.40 3.26
N ILE A 15 -19.49 11.57 4.14
CA ILE A 15 -19.16 10.14 4.19
C ILE A 15 -20.17 9.36 3.37
N LYS A 16 -19.65 8.60 2.40
CA LYS A 16 -20.39 7.64 1.60
C LYS A 16 -19.81 6.23 1.85
N TYR A 17 -20.65 5.29 2.24
CA TYR A 17 -20.24 3.88 2.34
C TYR A 17 -20.39 3.24 0.96
N ILE A 18 -19.37 2.52 0.53
CA ILE A 18 -19.30 1.89 -0.79
C ILE A 18 -19.29 0.38 -0.68
N ASP A 19 -19.76 -0.31 -1.71
CA ASP A 19 -19.54 -1.75 -1.89
C ASP A 19 -18.08 -1.97 -2.32
N PHE A 20 -17.32 -2.65 -1.46
CA PHE A 20 -15.90 -2.92 -1.68
C PHE A 20 -15.65 -4.19 -2.51
N THR A 21 -16.69 -4.94 -2.87
CA THR A 21 -16.59 -6.22 -3.57
C THR A 21 -15.76 -6.16 -4.86
N PRO A 22 -15.92 -5.15 -5.76
CA PRO A 22 -15.09 -5.04 -6.96
C PRO A 22 -13.60 -4.82 -6.63
N LEU A 23 -13.30 -4.06 -5.56
CA LEU A 23 -11.93 -3.77 -5.14
C LEU A 23 -11.25 -5.00 -4.52
N TYR A 24 -11.99 -5.87 -3.82
CA TYR A 24 -11.46 -7.15 -3.36
C TYR A 24 -11.08 -8.05 -4.54
N ALA A 25 -11.91 -8.12 -5.57
CA ALA A 25 -11.62 -8.91 -6.76
C ALA A 25 -10.33 -8.43 -7.45
N ILE A 26 -10.11 -7.11 -7.51
CA ILE A 26 -8.87 -6.52 -8.04
C ILE A 26 -7.69 -6.83 -7.12
N ALA A 27 -7.85 -6.65 -5.80
CA ALA A 27 -6.79 -6.89 -4.82
C ALA A 27 -6.23 -8.32 -4.89
N ASN A 28 -7.11 -9.32 -5.06
CA ASN A 28 -6.71 -10.72 -5.17
C ASN A 28 -5.85 -10.99 -6.41
N MET A 29 -6.04 -10.25 -7.50
CA MET A 29 -5.23 -10.43 -8.71
C MET A 29 -3.74 -10.17 -8.50
N LEU A 30 -3.37 -9.40 -7.47
CA LEU A 30 -1.97 -9.06 -7.19
C LEU A 30 -1.12 -10.29 -6.85
N TYR A 31 -1.69 -11.31 -6.22
CA TYR A 31 -0.99 -12.52 -5.80
C TYR A 31 -1.45 -13.79 -6.51
N GLU A 32 -2.65 -13.79 -7.11
CA GLU A 32 -3.24 -14.94 -7.77
C GLU A 32 -3.25 -14.81 -9.30
N GLY A 33 -2.91 -13.64 -9.83
CA GLY A 33 -3.00 -13.32 -11.25
C GLY A 33 -1.65 -13.17 -11.94
N ALA A 34 -1.70 -12.63 -13.15
CA ALA A 34 -0.57 -12.45 -14.06
C ALA A 34 0.58 -11.58 -13.50
N TRP A 35 0.33 -10.79 -12.45
CA TRP A 35 1.35 -9.95 -11.80
C TRP A 35 2.40 -10.73 -11.03
N VAL A 36 2.18 -12.01 -10.74
CA VAL A 36 3.23 -12.91 -10.25
C VAL A 36 4.25 -13.17 -11.36
N ALA A 37 3.81 -13.30 -12.62
CA ALA A 37 4.70 -13.45 -13.77
C ALA A 37 5.54 -12.17 -14.02
N GLU A 38 4.97 -10.98 -13.83
CA GLU A 38 5.73 -9.73 -13.90
C GLU A 38 6.88 -9.71 -12.87
N ARG A 39 6.61 -10.09 -11.62
CA ARG A 39 7.65 -10.19 -10.58
C ARG A 39 8.70 -11.23 -10.89
N TYR A 40 8.32 -12.34 -11.52
CA TYR A 40 9.24 -13.38 -11.95
C TYR A 40 10.30 -12.84 -12.90
N THR A 41 9.93 -11.98 -13.86
CA THR A 41 10.88 -11.40 -14.83
C THR A 41 11.98 -10.55 -14.19
N VAL A 42 11.81 -10.12 -12.94
CA VAL A 42 12.81 -9.33 -12.21
C VAL A 42 13.89 -10.21 -11.57
N ILE A 43 13.55 -11.46 -11.25
CA ILE A 43 14.43 -12.35 -10.49
C ILE A 43 14.66 -13.71 -11.16
N ASP A 44 14.26 -13.91 -12.41
CA ASP A 44 14.40 -15.18 -13.14
C ASP A 44 15.87 -15.62 -13.24
N ASP A 45 16.79 -14.73 -13.55
CA ASP A 45 18.23 -15.00 -13.56
C ASP A 45 18.75 -15.44 -12.17
N LEU A 46 18.28 -14.80 -11.10
CA LEU A 46 18.66 -15.17 -9.74
C LEU A 46 18.07 -16.51 -9.34
N LEU A 47 16.82 -16.79 -9.73
CA LEU A 47 16.19 -18.11 -9.54
C LEU A 47 16.96 -19.22 -10.25
N ALA A 48 17.46 -18.95 -11.47
CA ALA A 48 18.21 -19.91 -12.25
C ALA A 48 19.63 -20.17 -11.71
N THR A 49 20.31 -19.12 -11.20
CA THR A 49 21.72 -19.19 -10.83
C THR A 49 21.98 -19.41 -9.34
N ASN A 50 21.15 -18.81 -8.48
CA ASN A 50 21.30 -18.89 -7.01
C ASN A 50 19.94 -18.79 -6.29
N PRO A 51 19.04 -19.78 -6.42
CA PRO A 51 17.71 -19.74 -5.84
C PRO A 51 17.70 -19.63 -4.30
N ASP A 52 18.77 -20.08 -3.64
CA ASP A 52 18.87 -20.03 -2.17
C ASP A 52 19.17 -18.62 -1.62
N ALA A 53 19.56 -17.68 -2.46
CA ALA A 53 19.63 -16.27 -2.10
C ALA A 53 18.25 -15.61 -1.90
N ILE A 54 17.19 -16.27 -2.38
CA ILE A 54 15.81 -15.77 -2.28
C ILE A 54 15.14 -16.42 -1.06
N HIS A 55 14.50 -15.57 -0.23
CA HIS A 55 13.75 -16.06 0.93
C HIS A 55 12.75 -17.15 0.49
N PRO A 56 12.66 -18.30 1.18
CA PRO A 56 11.90 -19.48 0.73
C PRO A 56 10.43 -19.18 0.40
N VAL A 57 9.75 -18.36 1.21
CA VAL A 57 8.34 -17.95 0.98
C VAL A 57 8.21 -17.11 -0.29
N THR A 58 9.10 -16.14 -0.50
CA THR A 58 9.13 -15.32 -1.70
C THR A 58 9.37 -16.16 -2.95
N ARG A 59 10.34 -17.08 -2.87
CA ARG A 59 10.63 -18.05 -3.95
C ARG A 59 9.40 -18.88 -4.28
N GLN A 60 8.74 -19.45 -3.28
CA GLN A 60 7.53 -20.24 -3.47
C GLN A 60 6.43 -19.47 -4.22
N ILE A 61 6.18 -18.22 -3.82
CA ILE A 61 5.15 -17.38 -4.44
C ILE A 61 5.51 -17.04 -5.89
N ILE A 62 6.75 -16.63 -6.14
CA ILE A 62 7.16 -16.14 -7.46
C ILE A 62 7.35 -17.31 -8.45
N SER A 63 7.85 -18.45 -8.01
CA SER A 63 8.00 -19.65 -8.88
C SER A 63 6.66 -20.16 -9.42
N HIS A 64 5.52 -19.76 -8.85
CA HIS A 64 4.21 -20.09 -9.44
C HIS A 64 4.09 -19.56 -10.89
N ALA A 65 4.79 -18.48 -11.23
CA ALA A 65 4.84 -17.93 -12.57
C ALA A 65 5.33 -18.92 -13.64
N GLU A 66 6.19 -19.87 -13.28
CA GLU A 66 6.73 -20.89 -14.20
C GLU A 66 5.62 -21.78 -14.81
N SER A 67 4.49 -21.90 -14.13
CA SER A 67 3.32 -22.64 -14.61
C SER A 67 2.37 -21.80 -15.49
N MET A 68 2.61 -20.49 -15.62
CA MET A 68 1.75 -19.57 -16.36
C MET A 68 2.16 -19.49 -17.83
N SER A 69 1.17 -19.46 -18.70
CA SER A 69 1.36 -19.20 -20.13
C SER A 69 1.24 -17.71 -20.45
N ALA A 70 1.75 -17.31 -21.62
CA ALA A 70 1.48 -15.96 -22.15
C ALA A 70 -0.02 -15.67 -22.29
N ALA A 71 -0.82 -16.68 -22.61
CA ALA A 71 -2.27 -16.52 -22.68
C ALA A 71 -2.90 -16.19 -21.31
N ASP A 72 -2.37 -16.73 -20.22
CA ASP A 72 -2.85 -16.43 -18.87
C ASP A 72 -2.48 -15.01 -18.45
N ALA A 73 -1.31 -14.51 -18.85
CA ALA A 73 -0.93 -13.12 -18.66
C ALA A 73 -1.91 -12.15 -19.35
N PHE A 74 -2.23 -12.40 -20.63
CA PHE A 74 -3.20 -11.56 -21.35
C PHE A 74 -4.61 -11.65 -20.78
N LYS A 75 -5.08 -12.83 -20.38
CA LYS A 75 -6.38 -12.98 -19.69
C LYS A 75 -6.42 -12.17 -18.39
N GLY A 76 -5.34 -12.17 -17.62
CA GLY A 76 -5.20 -11.32 -16.42
C GLY A 76 -5.35 -9.84 -16.75
N ILE A 77 -4.63 -9.34 -17.76
CA ILE A 77 -4.71 -7.94 -18.20
C ILE A 77 -6.15 -7.58 -18.62
N TYR A 78 -6.81 -8.44 -19.41
CA TYR A 78 -8.21 -8.20 -19.83
C TYR A 78 -9.16 -8.22 -18.63
N ARG A 79 -8.98 -9.17 -17.72
CA ARG A 79 -9.80 -9.25 -16.51
C ARG A 79 -9.65 -8.00 -15.64
N LEU A 80 -8.44 -7.47 -15.48
CA LEU A 80 -8.23 -6.22 -14.76
C LEU A 80 -8.95 -5.04 -15.45
N ALA A 81 -8.87 -4.97 -16.78
CA ALA A 81 -9.56 -3.92 -17.53
C ALA A 81 -11.08 -3.97 -17.34
N ASP A 82 -11.67 -5.18 -17.27
CA ASP A 82 -13.09 -5.37 -17.00
C ASP A 82 -13.46 -4.93 -15.59
N LEU A 83 -12.73 -5.40 -14.57
CA LEU A 83 -12.95 -5.02 -13.17
C LEU A 83 -12.76 -3.52 -12.93
N LYS A 84 -11.81 -2.90 -13.62
CA LYS A 84 -11.60 -1.45 -13.58
C LYS A 84 -12.83 -0.71 -14.09
N ARG A 85 -13.41 -1.12 -15.22
CA ARG A 85 -14.66 -0.53 -15.73
C ARG A 85 -15.85 -0.73 -14.79
N GLU A 86 -15.92 -1.87 -14.10
CA GLU A 86 -16.95 -2.15 -13.09
C GLU A 86 -16.82 -1.21 -11.88
N ALA A 87 -15.60 -0.94 -11.42
CA ALA A 87 -15.33 -0.08 -10.27
C ALA A 87 -15.39 1.43 -10.58
N GLU A 88 -15.12 1.84 -11.82
CA GLU A 88 -14.96 3.23 -12.23
C GLU A 88 -16.14 4.14 -11.87
N PRO A 89 -17.41 3.76 -12.10
CA PRO A 89 -18.56 4.63 -11.76
C PRO A 89 -18.62 4.93 -10.25
N MET A 90 -18.31 3.95 -9.41
CA MET A 90 -18.29 4.13 -7.96
C MET A 90 -17.12 5.02 -7.53
N LEU A 91 -15.94 4.82 -8.10
CA LEU A 91 -14.74 5.59 -7.77
C LEU A 91 -14.84 7.04 -8.24
N ALA A 92 -15.52 7.30 -9.37
CA ALA A 92 -15.71 8.64 -9.92
C ALA A 92 -16.56 9.56 -9.03
N GLU A 93 -17.36 8.99 -8.12
CA GLU A 93 -18.18 9.76 -7.16
C GLU A 93 -17.41 10.16 -5.89
N LEU A 94 -16.14 9.75 -5.76
CA LEU A 94 -15.34 9.94 -4.55
C LEU A 94 -14.17 10.89 -4.79
N ASP A 95 -13.96 11.83 -3.90
CA ASP A 95 -12.71 12.60 -3.85
C ASP A 95 -11.56 11.71 -3.35
N MET A 96 -11.85 10.86 -2.36
CA MET A 96 -10.93 9.86 -1.81
C MET A 96 -11.67 8.76 -1.04
N MET A 97 -10.99 7.66 -0.82
CA MET A 97 -11.43 6.60 0.10
C MET A 97 -10.63 6.68 1.41
N CYS A 98 -11.26 6.26 2.50
CA CYS A 98 -10.62 6.05 3.79
C CYS A 98 -10.87 4.58 4.20
N VAL A 99 -9.79 3.83 4.38
CA VAL A 99 -9.86 2.42 4.75
C VAL A 99 -8.97 2.13 5.96
N PRO A 100 -9.21 1.06 6.74
CA PRO A 100 -8.22 0.56 7.68
C PRO A 100 -6.94 0.21 6.91
N THR A 101 -5.77 0.57 7.45
CA THR A 101 -4.49 0.23 6.78
C THR A 101 -4.30 -1.28 6.68
N ILE A 102 -4.66 -2.01 7.74
CA ILE A 102 -4.69 -3.48 7.79
C ILE A 102 -5.97 -3.94 8.48
N PRO A 103 -6.53 -5.10 8.12
CA PRO A 103 -7.77 -5.61 8.74
C PRO A 103 -7.57 -6.04 10.18
N THR A 104 -6.40 -6.61 10.51
CA THR A 104 -6.09 -7.16 11.84
C THR A 104 -4.58 -7.17 12.07
N PHE A 105 -4.18 -7.58 13.28
CA PHE A 105 -2.78 -7.82 13.62
C PHE A 105 -2.56 -9.33 13.78
N TYR A 106 -1.46 -9.79 13.21
CA TYR A 106 -0.97 -11.17 13.40
C TYR A 106 0.25 -11.15 14.30
N SER A 107 0.39 -12.16 15.15
CA SER A 107 1.60 -12.37 15.92
C SER A 107 2.72 -12.96 15.04
N VAL A 108 3.95 -12.91 15.54
CA VAL A 108 5.07 -13.60 14.88
C VAL A 108 4.79 -15.10 14.74
N THR A 109 4.20 -15.70 15.77
CA THR A 109 3.83 -17.13 15.77
C THR A 109 2.79 -17.47 14.68
N ASP A 110 1.82 -16.57 14.44
CA ASP A 110 0.84 -16.77 13.36
C ASP A 110 1.54 -16.75 11.99
N LEU A 111 2.51 -15.83 11.78
CA LEU A 111 3.28 -15.72 10.56
C LEU A 111 4.27 -16.90 10.35
N GLU A 112 4.80 -17.46 11.44
CA GLU A 112 5.66 -18.64 11.38
C GLU A 112 4.84 -19.90 11.04
N ALA A 113 3.60 -19.99 11.54
CA ALA A 113 2.71 -21.11 11.25
C ALA A 113 2.17 -21.08 9.81
N ASP A 114 1.84 -19.89 9.29
CA ASP A 114 1.40 -19.66 7.92
C ASP A 114 1.97 -18.31 7.41
N PRO A 115 3.05 -18.33 6.66
CA PRO A 115 3.68 -17.10 6.18
C PRO A 115 2.97 -16.45 4.98
N VAL A 116 1.97 -17.07 4.40
CA VAL A 116 1.30 -16.61 3.16
C VAL A 116 -0.03 -15.94 3.47
N MET A 117 -0.97 -16.63 4.09
CA MET A 117 -2.34 -16.13 4.27
C MET A 117 -2.44 -14.86 5.13
N PRO A 118 -1.76 -14.74 6.29
CA PRO A 118 -1.76 -13.52 7.08
C PRO A 118 -1.21 -12.31 6.31
N ASN A 119 -0.13 -12.49 5.54
CA ASN A 119 0.44 -11.44 4.71
C ASN A 119 -0.51 -11.00 3.59
N SER A 120 -1.16 -11.95 2.92
CA SER A 120 -2.18 -11.66 1.90
C SER A 120 -3.36 -10.89 2.49
N ASN A 121 -3.84 -11.30 3.67
CA ASN A 121 -4.93 -10.64 4.37
C ASN A 121 -4.59 -9.19 4.75
N ASN A 122 -3.35 -8.92 5.15
CA ASN A 122 -2.94 -7.55 5.50
C ASN A 122 -3.09 -6.55 4.33
N GLY A 123 -3.00 -7.01 3.10
CA GLY A 123 -3.21 -6.19 1.90
C GLY A 123 -4.67 -6.05 1.44
N THR A 124 -5.63 -6.64 2.14
CA THR A 124 -7.04 -6.71 1.72
C THR A 124 -7.62 -5.35 1.28
N TYR A 125 -7.31 -4.28 2.01
CA TYR A 125 -7.82 -2.94 1.73
C TYR A 125 -6.91 -2.08 0.86
N THR A 126 -5.73 -2.56 0.46
CA THR A 126 -4.71 -1.74 -0.20
C THR A 126 -4.09 -2.34 -1.46
N ASN A 127 -4.16 -3.66 -1.65
CA ASN A 127 -3.51 -4.32 -2.79
C ASN A 127 -4.03 -3.86 -4.17
N PHE A 128 -5.30 -3.43 -4.28
CA PHE A 128 -5.87 -2.93 -5.52
C PHE A 128 -5.27 -1.58 -5.97
N VAL A 129 -4.69 -0.81 -5.04
CA VAL A 129 -4.14 0.54 -5.29
C VAL A 129 -3.10 0.52 -6.42
N ASN A 130 -2.20 -0.47 -6.39
CA ASN A 130 -1.17 -0.65 -7.42
C ASN A 130 -1.79 -0.96 -8.80
N LEU A 131 -2.77 -1.88 -8.84
CA LEU A 131 -3.38 -2.34 -10.08
C LEU A 131 -4.29 -1.27 -10.71
N LEU A 132 -4.85 -0.38 -9.91
CA LEU A 132 -5.67 0.73 -10.39
C LEU A 132 -4.87 2.02 -10.62
N ASN A 133 -3.55 1.99 -10.43
CA ASN A 133 -2.70 3.19 -10.55
C ASN A 133 -3.21 4.36 -9.69
N MET A 134 -3.54 4.10 -8.43
CA MET A 134 -4.03 5.10 -7.49
C MET A 134 -2.89 5.58 -6.58
N CYS A 135 -3.07 6.72 -5.94
CA CYS A 135 -2.17 7.20 -4.89
C CYS A 135 -2.76 6.92 -3.50
N ALA A 136 -1.89 6.71 -2.51
CA ALA A 136 -2.32 6.44 -1.14
C ALA A 136 -1.31 6.94 -0.11
N ILE A 137 -1.82 7.27 1.08
CA ILE A 137 -1.03 7.62 2.26
C ILE A 137 -1.59 6.93 3.50
N ALA A 138 -0.75 6.21 4.23
CA ALA A 138 -1.10 5.67 5.54
C ALA A 138 -0.86 6.73 6.62
N VAL A 139 -1.87 6.95 7.45
CA VAL A 139 -1.83 7.97 8.50
C VAL A 139 -2.00 7.29 9.86
N PRO A 140 -1.03 7.44 10.78
CA PRO A 140 -1.19 6.98 12.15
C PRO A 140 -2.36 7.71 12.82
N THR A 141 -3.18 6.98 13.56
CA THR A 141 -4.29 7.52 14.33
C THR A 141 -4.08 7.28 15.82
N ALA A 142 -5.01 7.75 16.65
CA ALA A 142 -4.96 7.42 18.07
C ALA A 142 -5.01 5.89 18.28
N PRO A 143 -4.39 5.38 19.35
CA PRO A 143 -4.38 3.94 19.65
C PRO A 143 -5.77 3.32 19.58
N ARG A 144 -5.82 2.06 19.22
CA ARG A 144 -7.02 1.23 19.25
C ARG A 144 -7.47 1.00 20.72
N SER A 145 -8.67 0.47 20.88
CA SER A 145 -9.20 0.10 22.20
C SER A 145 -8.44 -1.05 22.91
N ASP A 146 -7.60 -1.75 22.16
CA ASP A 146 -6.69 -2.81 22.62
C ASP A 146 -5.24 -2.33 22.81
N ASP A 147 -5.04 -1.00 22.87
CA ASP A 147 -3.75 -0.30 22.99
C ASP A 147 -2.75 -0.56 21.86
N ARG A 148 -3.17 -1.22 20.79
CA ARG A 148 -2.36 -1.39 19.58
C ARG A 148 -2.36 -0.14 18.73
N PRO A 149 -1.34 0.08 17.86
CA PRO A 149 -1.29 1.21 16.95
C PRO A 149 -2.53 1.30 16.07
N GLY A 150 -3.10 2.49 15.94
CA GLY A 150 -4.17 2.79 14.99
C GLY A 150 -3.61 3.40 13.71
N SER A 151 -4.20 3.07 12.56
CA SER A 151 -3.86 3.67 11.28
C SER A 151 -5.02 3.56 10.31
N VAL A 152 -5.17 4.58 9.48
CA VAL A 152 -6.04 4.56 8.30
C VAL A 152 -5.21 4.83 7.04
N THR A 153 -5.66 4.35 5.91
CA THR A 153 -5.08 4.68 4.60
C THR A 153 -6.09 5.51 3.82
N LEU A 154 -5.64 6.69 3.38
CA LEU A 154 -6.38 7.57 2.47
C LEU A 154 -5.91 7.28 1.04
N ILE A 155 -6.85 7.01 0.14
CA ILE A 155 -6.58 6.55 -1.22
C ILE A 155 -7.34 7.45 -2.20
N ALA A 156 -6.69 7.90 -3.26
CA ALA A 156 -7.33 8.69 -4.31
C ALA A 156 -6.84 8.29 -5.70
N ALA A 157 -7.48 8.83 -6.73
CA ALA A 157 -7.07 8.62 -8.11
C ALA A 157 -5.64 9.11 -8.36
N ALA A 158 -4.99 8.58 -9.39
CA ALA A 158 -3.65 8.96 -9.81
C ALA A 158 -3.47 10.49 -9.92
N GLY A 159 -2.33 10.99 -9.47
CA GLY A 159 -1.99 12.41 -9.51
C GLY A 159 -2.68 13.28 -8.45
N LYS A 160 -3.40 12.69 -7.51
CA LYS A 160 -4.03 13.40 -6.38
C LYS A 160 -3.18 13.42 -5.10
N ASP A 161 -1.92 13.03 -5.18
CA ASP A 161 -0.99 12.87 -4.06
C ASP A 161 -0.94 14.09 -3.15
N ALA A 162 -0.78 15.28 -3.74
CA ALA A 162 -0.73 16.53 -2.98
C ALA A 162 -2.03 16.80 -2.21
N GLY A 163 -3.19 16.53 -2.82
CA GLY A 163 -4.51 16.70 -2.18
C GLY A 163 -4.68 15.72 -1.02
N VAL A 164 -4.34 14.46 -1.23
CA VAL A 164 -4.39 13.42 -0.18
C VAL A 164 -3.44 13.78 0.96
N ALA A 165 -2.22 14.25 0.68
CA ALA A 165 -1.25 14.66 1.68
C ALA A 165 -1.73 15.84 2.54
N VAL A 166 -2.39 16.83 1.95
CA VAL A 166 -2.98 17.97 2.69
C VAL A 166 -4.04 17.49 3.68
N ILE A 167 -4.94 16.61 3.22
CA ILE A 167 -6.00 16.08 4.09
C ILE A 167 -5.42 15.18 5.17
N ALA A 168 -4.46 14.30 4.81
CA ALA A 168 -3.76 13.43 5.74
C ALA A 168 -3.08 14.22 6.87
N ARG A 169 -2.37 15.29 6.52
CA ARG A 169 -1.71 16.18 7.48
C ARG A 169 -2.71 16.85 8.43
N GLY A 170 -3.81 17.37 7.90
CA GLY A 170 -4.86 17.98 8.72
C GLY A 170 -5.57 16.96 9.61
N PHE A 171 -5.73 15.74 9.15
CA PHE A 171 -6.29 14.63 9.92
C PHE A 171 -5.33 14.18 11.03
N GLU A 172 -4.06 13.98 10.69
CA GLU A 172 -3.02 13.55 11.64
C GLU A 172 -2.86 14.55 12.80
N ALA A 173 -2.93 15.84 12.53
CA ALA A 173 -2.76 16.89 13.54
C ALA A 173 -3.81 16.82 14.66
N ASP A 174 -4.99 16.27 14.40
CA ASP A 174 -6.07 16.11 15.38
C ASP A 174 -6.09 14.74 16.05
N CYS A 175 -5.23 13.84 15.62
CA CYS A 175 -5.11 12.51 16.24
C CYS A 175 -4.29 12.61 17.52
N SER A 176 -4.89 12.28 18.66
CA SER A 176 -4.18 12.19 19.93
C SER A 176 -3.27 10.95 19.94
N ARG A 177 -1.97 11.16 19.73
CA ARG A 177 -0.95 10.12 19.71
C ARG A 177 0.43 10.63 20.11
N THR A 178 1.33 9.71 20.34
CA THR A 178 2.76 9.97 20.51
C THR A 178 3.53 9.48 19.28
N LEU A 179 4.83 9.79 19.20
CA LEU A 179 5.71 9.29 18.14
C LEU A 179 5.93 7.79 18.29
N GLY A 180 5.30 7.00 17.43
CA GLY A 180 5.39 5.54 17.42
C GLY A 180 5.07 4.96 18.80
N ALA A 181 5.89 4.02 19.26
CA ALA A 181 5.80 3.39 20.58
C ALA A 181 6.52 4.18 21.68
N THR A 182 6.86 5.45 21.45
CA THR A 182 7.49 6.34 22.43
C THR A 182 6.45 7.18 23.16
N PHE A 183 6.84 7.83 24.25
CA PHE A 183 6.00 8.81 24.96
C PHE A 183 6.25 10.25 24.50
N HIS A 184 7.09 10.45 23.46
CA HIS A 184 7.37 11.78 22.93
C HIS A 184 6.16 12.35 22.18
N PRO A 185 5.84 13.63 22.34
CA PRO A 185 4.79 14.28 21.57
C PRO A 185 5.17 14.32 20.09
N VAL A 186 4.17 14.27 19.23
CA VAL A 186 4.37 14.53 17.79
C VAL A 186 4.87 15.97 17.63
N PRO A 187 5.98 16.20 16.91
CA PRO A 187 6.51 17.55 16.71
C PRO A 187 5.53 18.37 15.87
N THR A 188 5.46 19.66 16.16
CA THR A 188 4.71 20.58 15.29
C THR A 188 5.31 20.56 13.89
N PRO A 189 4.52 20.37 12.84
CA PRO A 189 5.03 20.37 11.48
C PRO A 189 5.74 21.69 11.17
N SER A 190 7.01 21.64 10.80
CA SER A 190 7.72 22.78 10.22
C SER A 190 7.44 22.84 8.69
N ALA A 191 7.59 24.04 8.13
CA ALA A 191 7.61 24.17 6.68
C ALA A 191 8.80 23.33 6.14
N LEU A 192 8.53 22.44 5.20
CA LEU A 192 9.60 21.72 4.52
C LEU A 192 10.42 22.75 3.70
N PRO A 193 11.77 22.69 3.75
CA PRO A 193 12.56 23.47 2.82
C PRO A 193 12.14 23.09 1.39
N MET A 194 11.79 24.05 0.57
CA MET A 194 11.55 23.81 -0.85
C MET A 194 12.88 23.49 -1.50
N GLY A 195 13.00 22.32 -2.09
CA GLY A 195 14.14 21.99 -2.97
C GLY A 195 14.28 22.99 -4.12
N ALA A 196 15.43 23.04 -4.75
CA ALA A 196 15.58 23.81 -5.97
C ALA A 196 14.59 23.32 -7.04
N SER A 197 14.14 24.21 -7.94
CA SER A 197 13.06 23.90 -8.91
C SER A 197 13.41 22.81 -9.92
N ASP A 198 14.68 22.43 -10.00
CA ASP A 198 15.25 21.38 -10.84
C ASP A 198 15.55 20.07 -10.06
N GLN A 199 15.17 20.01 -8.80
CA GLN A 199 15.40 18.86 -7.94
C GLN A 199 14.08 18.28 -7.44
N ILE A 200 14.07 16.95 -7.26
CA ILE A 200 12.98 16.20 -6.67
C ILE A 200 13.48 15.60 -5.35
N GLU A 201 12.79 15.92 -4.25
CA GLU A 201 13.05 15.26 -2.99
C GLU A 201 12.45 13.85 -3.00
N LEU A 202 13.30 12.85 -2.79
CA LEU A 202 12.90 11.44 -2.74
C LEU A 202 13.20 10.86 -1.37
N ALA A 203 12.18 10.46 -0.63
CA ALA A 203 12.34 9.70 0.59
C ALA A 203 12.50 8.20 0.26
N VAL A 204 13.58 7.60 0.70
CA VAL A 204 13.87 6.17 0.50
C VAL A 204 13.92 5.43 1.82
N CYS A 205 13.38 4.21 1.86
CA CYS A 205 13.32 3.37 3.05
C CYS A 205 13.54 1.90 2.69
N GLY A 206 14.67 1.58 2.12
CA GLY A 206 14.94 0.20 1.68
C GLY A 206 16.27 0.10 0.96
N ALA A 207 16.35 -0.70 -0.09
CA ALA A 207 17.58 -1.01 -0.82
C ALA A 207 18.28 0.22 -1.43
N HIS A 208 17.62 1.36 -1.52
CA HIS A 208 18.17 2.63 -2.02
C HIS A 208 18.84 3.49 -0.94
N MET A 209 18.73 3.12 0.35
CA MET A 209 19.43 3.85 1.42
C MET A 209 20.95 3.72 1.26
N THR A 210 21.71 4.66 1.85
CA THR A 210 23.17 4.67 1.84
C THR A 210 23.72 3.29 2.23
N ASP A 211 24.75 2.84 1.52
CA ASP A 211 25.41 1.55 1.70
C ASP A 211 24.55 0.31 1.37
N LEU A 212 23.34 0.48 0.83
CA LEU A 212 22.51 -0.63 0.38
C LEU A 212 22.60 -0.85 -1.14
N PRO A 213 22.21 -2.04 -1.64
CA PRO A 213 22.52 -2.51 -3.00
C PRO A 213 22.05 -1.63 -4.14
N LEU A 214 21.00 -0.83 -3.98
CA LEU A 214 20.44 0.02 -5.03
C LEU A 214 20.76 1.51 -4.84
N ASN A 215 21.57 1.89 -3.85
CA ASN A 215 21.93 3.30 -3.58
C ASN A 215 22.57 3.98 -4.80
N TRP A 216 23.37 3.24 -5.58
CA TRP A 216 24.02 3.72 -6.79
C TRP A 216 23.04 4.33 -7.81
N GLN A 217 21.78 3.87 -7.88
CA GLN A 217 20.76 4.42 -8.75
C GLN A 217 20.38 5.87 -8.42
N LEU A 218 20.73 6.35 -7.23
CA LEU A 218 20.47 7.71 -6.77
C LEU A 218 21.75 8.57 -6.71
N THR A 219 22.93 7.96 -6.75
CA THR A 219 24.20 8.68 -6.64
C THR A 219 24.93 8.85 -7.96
N ASP A 220 24.57 8.08 -8.97
CA ASP A 220 25.23 8.07 -10.28
C ASP A 220 24.41 8.86 -11.35
N LEU A 221 23.52 9.76 -10.89
CA LEU A 221 22.66 10.62 -11.72
C LEU A 221 23.33 11.96 -12.07
#